data_ab652f66b9581e85760bc7f85cc67a53
#
_entry.id   ab652f66b9581e85760bc7f85cc67a53
#
_cell.length_a   1.000
_cell.length_b   1.000
_cell.length_c   1.000
_cell.angle_alpha   90.00
_cell.angle_beta   90.00
_cell.angle_gamma   90.00
#
_symmetry.space_group_name_H-M   'P 1'
#
loop_
_entity.id
_entity.type
_entity.pdbx_description
1 polymer ?
#
loop_
_entity_poly.entity_id
_entity_poly.type
_entity_poly.pdbx_seq_one_letter_code
_entity_poly.pdbx_strand_id
1 'polypeptide(L)'
;YNCGAGIGGASSYGDAKNITITGNADVTAAGGYYSAGIGGGEYGDATNITISGNAKVTASGSHSGGAGIGGGDEGAGKNIRITDHADVTAYGGNDGAGIGGGRYCGGSVEISKNATVTAAGSNGGAGIGSGSQVSIWSRKEHDTTVVISDKANVTAVGSYEAAAIGSGYGCTKGKTTVTITGGTVKAIGGEYSASAI
;
A
#
# COMPACT_ATOMS: atom_id res chain seq x y z
N TYR A 1 -2.36 -17.58 -16.25
CA TYR A 1 -2.36 -17.03 -14.89
C TYR A 1 -3.34 -15.86 -14.83
N ASN A 2 -4.11 -15.75 -13.75
CA ASN A 2 -5.04 -14.63 -13.53
C ASN A 2 -4.23 -13.47 -12.89
N CYS A 3 -3.84 -12.48 -13.70
CA CYS A 3 -2.98 -11.36 -13.29
C CYS A 3 -3.77 -10.07 -13.00
N GLY A 4 -5.07 -10.16 -12.75
CA GLY A 4 -5.93 -9.00 -12.45
C GLY A 4 -6.00 -8.69 -10.97
N ALA A 5 -6.12 -7.41 -10.63
CA ALA A 5 -6.49 -6.97 -9.29
C ALA A 5 -7.88 -7.50 -8.90
N GLY A 6 -8.12 -7.66 -7.59
CA GLY A 6 -9.45 -7.99 -7.10
C GLY A 6 -10.48 -6.93 -7.47
N ILE A 7 -10.08 -5.65 -7.35
CA ILE A 7 -10.82 -4.49 -7.83
C ILE A 7 -9.82 -3.56 -8.53
N GLY A 8 -9.97 -3.32 -9.82
CA GLY A 8 -9.13 -2.38 -10.56
C GLY A 8 -8.58 -2.89 -11.88
N GLY A 9 -7.28 -2.85 -12.06
CA GLY A 9 -6.60 -3.22 -13.29
C GLY A 9 -6.71 -4.71 -13.62
N ALA A 10 -7.11 -5.03 -14.83
CA ALA A 10 -7.18 -6.39 -15.33
C ALA A 10 -5.91 -6.74 -16.11
N SER A 11 -5.32 -7.91 -15.84
CA SER A 11 -4.16 -8.44 -16.57
C SER A 11 -2.87 -7.61 -16.45
N SER A 12 -1.84 -8.03 -17.18
CA SER A 12 -0.54 -7.34 -17.23
C SER A 12 -0.68 -5.93 -17.82
N TYR A 13 0.01 -4.96 -17.21
CA TYR A 13 -0.06 -3.51 -17.53
C TYR A 13 -1.43 -2.87 -17.27
N GLY A 14 -2.32 -3.54 -16.55
CA GLY A 14 -3.64 -3.01 -16.22
C GLY A 14 -3.57 -1.95 -15.11
N ASP A 15 -3.56 -0.67 -15.49
CA ASP A 15 -3.70 0.44 -14.54
C ASP A 15 -5.08 0.47 -13.90
N ALA A 16 -5.13 0.93 -12.65
CA ALA A 16 -6.37 1.29 -11.97
C ALA A 16 -6.44 2.81 -11.75
N LYS A 17 -7.56 3.40 -12.11
CA LYS A 17 -7.76 4.86 -11.94
C LYS A 17 -9.14 5.15 -11.37
N ASN A 18 -9.18 6.12 -10.43
CA ASN A 18 -10.42 6.65 -9.87
C ASN A 18 -11.32 5.58 -9.20
N ILE A 19 -10.73 4.73 -8.35
CA ILE A 19 -11.50 3.79 -7.53
C ILE A 19 -12.07 4.55 -6.32
N THR A 20 -13.39 4.47 -6.12
CA THR A 20 -14.05 5.06 -4.96
C THR A 20 -14.87 3.99 -4.23
N ILE A 21 -14.59 3.79 -2.96
CA ILE A 21 -15.32 2.91 -2.04
C ILE A 21 -15.83 3.79 -0.90
N THR A 22 -17.14 3.89 -0.74
CA THR A 22 -17.73 4.84 0.19
C THR A 22 -19.08 4.38 0.77
N GLY A 23 -19.65 5.20 1.64
CA GLY A 23 -20.93 4.88 2.30
C GLY A 23 -20.73 3.79 3.37
N ASN A 24 -21.56 2.77 3.34
CA ASN A 24 -21.48 1.60 4.23
C ASN A 24 -21.02 0.35 3.45
N ALA A 25 -20.19 0.52 2.43
CA ALA A 25 -19.68 -0.62 1.65
C ALA A 25 -18.86 -1.57 2.51
N ASP A 26 -19.09 -2.87 2.38
CA ASP A 26 -18.26 -3.93 2.98
C ASP A 26 -17.59 -4.69 1.82
N VAL A 27 -16.28 -4.58 1.73
CA VAL A 27 -15.50 -5.02 0.56
C VAL A 27 -14.38 -5.95 1.00
N THR A 28 -14.32 -7.14 0.40
CA THR A 28 -13.15 -8.02 0.48
C THR A 28 -12.61 -8.23 -0.91
N ALA A 29 -11.33 -7.89 -1.11
CA ALA A 29 -10.67 -7.97 -2.41
C ALA A 29 -9.32 -8.68 -2.29
N ALA A 30 -9.07 -9.61 -3.20
CA ALA A 30 -7.79 -10.31 -3.31
C ALA A 30 -7.24 -10.22 -4.74
N GLY A 31 -5.97 -9.89 -4.86
CA GLY A 31 -5.28 -9.83 -6.15
C GLY A 31 -5.01 -11.22 -6.71
N GLY A 32 -5.10 -11.35 -8.02
CA GLY A 32 -4.55 -12.47 -8.77
C GLY A 32 -3.02 -12.38 -8.84
N TYR A 33 -2.37 -13.24 -9.59
CA TYR A 33 -0.92 -13.29 -9.68
C TYR A 33 -0.32 -11.91 -10.02
N TYR A 34 0.70 -11.47 -9.30
CA TYR A 34 1.39 -10.18 -9.48
C TYR A 34 0.55 -8.91 -9.28
N SER A 35 -0.66 -9.01 -8.73
CA SER A 35 -1.60 -7.89 -8.73
C SER A 35 -1.95 -7.41 -7.33
N ALA A 36 -2.44 -6.18 -7.24
CA ALA A 36 -2.97 -5.63 -6.00
C ALA A 36 -4.31 -6.25 -5.61
N GLY A 37 -4.66 -6.23 -4.33
CA GLY A 37 -6.02 -6.52 -3.88
C GLY A 37 -7.00 -5.50 -4.45
N ILE A 38 -6.70 -4.21 -4.24
CA ILE A 38 -7.42 -3.08 -4.84
C ILE A 38 -6.39 -2.19 -5.52
N GLY A 39 -6.45 -2.07 -6.85
CA GLY A 39 -5.53 -1.23 -7.59
C GLY A 39 -5.02 -1.81 -8.90
N GLY A 40 -3.71 -1.79 -9.13
CA GLY A 40 -3.09 -2.21 -10.38
C GLY A 40 -3.05 -3.73 -10.58
N GLY A 41 -3.16 -4.17 -11.84
CA GLY A 41 -2.74 -5.50 -12.28
C GLY A 41 -1.21 -5.60 -12.30
N GLU A 42 -0.67 -6.71 -12.83
CA GLU A 42 0.78 -6.88 -13.00
C GLU A 42 1.35 -5.70 -13.81
N TYR A 43 2.45 -5.09 -13.36
CA TYR A 43 3.07 -3.85 -13.91
C TYR A 43 2.15 -2.62 -13.95
N GLY A 44 0.92 -2.70 -13.40
CA GLY A 44 -0.07 -1.63 -13.42
C GLY A 44 0.05 -0.69 -12.22
N ASP A 45 -0.02 0.61 -12.48
CA ASP A 45 -0.14 1.63 -11.45
C ASP A 45 -1.58 1.71 -10.92
N ALA A 46 -1.71 2.13 -9.67
CA ALA A 46 -2.98 2.58 -9.12
C ALA A 46 -2.94 4.09 -8.89
N THR A 47 -3.96 4.79 -9.32
CA THR A 47 -4.03 6.24 -9.16
C THR A 47 -5.42 6.68 -8.72
N ASN A 48 -5.48 7.58 -7.72
CA ASN A 48 -6.73 8.11 -7.18
C ASN A 48 -7.65 7.02 -6.59
N ILE A 49 -7.18 6.31 -5.59
CA ILE A 49 -8.04 5.42 -4.79
C ILE A 49 -8.56 6.20 -3.59
N THR A 50 -9.88 6.26 -3.41
CA THR A 50 -10.52 6.89 -2.26
C THR A 50 -11.38 5.87 -1.51
N ILE A 51 -11.12 5.70 -0.22
CA ILE A 51 -11.93 4.89 0.69
C ILE A 51 -12.43 5.82 1.80
N SER A 52 -13.77 5.94 1.93
CA SER A 52 -14.38 6.95 2.79
C SER A 52 -15.74 6.53 3.35
N GLY A 53 -16.40 7.45 4.07
CA GLY A 53 -17.66 7.15 4.74
C GLY A 53 -17.46 6.18 5.91
N ASN A 54 -18.32 5.19 6.02
CA ASN A 54 -18.22 4.07 6.97
C ASN A 54 -17.80 2.77 6.25
N ALA A 55 -17.09 2.87 5.14
CA ALA A 55 -16.70 1.71 4.37
C ALA A 55 -15.76 0.80 5.18
N LYS A 56 -16.02 -0.51 5.11
CA LYS A 56 -15.16 -1.54 5.67
C LYS A 56 -14.47 -2.28 4.52
N VAL A 57 -13.16 -2.31 4.54
CA VAL A 57 -12.37 -2.86 3.43
C VAL A 57 -11.32 -3.81 3.95
N THR A 58 -11.29 -5.02 3.39
CA THR A 58 -10.19 -5.97 3.56
C THR A 58 -9.57 -6.24 2.18
N ALA A 59 -8.30 -5.92 2.03
CA ALA A 59 -7.60 -6.08 0.77
C ALA A 59 -6.28 -6.84 0.93
N SER A 60 -6.02 -7.78 0.05
CA SER A 60 -4.75 -8.53 0.03
C SER A 60 -4.13 -8.52 -1.37
N GLY A 61 -2.87 -8.14 -1.43
CA GLY A 61 -2.05 -8.31 -2.62
C GLY A 61 -1.80 -9.79 -2.92
N SER A 62 -1.35 -10.06 -4.11
CA SER A 62 -1.05 -11.43 -4.55
C SER A 62 0.18 -11.99 -3.85
N HIS A 63 0.34 -13.28 -3.92
CA HIS A 63 1.55 -13.98 -3.44
C HIS A 63 2.85 -13.55 -4.15
N SER A 64 2.80 -12.65 -5.12
CA SER A 64 3.92 -12.26 -5.97
C SER A 64 3.92 -10.76 -6.30
N GLY A 65 4.17 -9.88 -5.33
CA GLY A 65 4.59 -8.51 -5.59
C GLY A 65 3.54 -7.39 -5.47
N GLY A 66 2.26 -7.67 -5.51
CA GLY A 66 1.24 -6.62 -5.47
C GLY A 66 1.01 -6.03 -4.07
N ALA A 67 0.65 -4.76 -4.00
CA ALA A 67 0.19 -4.13 -2.75
C ALA A 67 -1.18 -4.68 -2.30
N GLY A 68 -1.50 -4.59 -1.03
CA GLY A 68 -2.88 -4.81 -0.57
C GLY A 68 -3.82 -3.81 -1.23
N ILE A 69 -3.49 -2.52 -1.11
CA ILE A 69 -4.17 -1.41 -1.79
C ILE A 69 -3.10 -0.57 -2.48
N GLY A 70 -3.14 -0.49 -3.81
CA GLY A 70 -2.18 0.30 -4.56
C GLY A 70 -1.67 -0.35 -5.84
N GLY A 71 -0.36 -0.30 -6.08
CA GLY A 71 0.24 -0.85 -7.30
C GLY A 71 0.26 -2.37 -7.33
N GLY A 72 0.16 -2.95 -8.53
CA GLY A 72 0.55 -4.34 -8.77
C GLY A 72 2.07 -4.52 -8.68
N ASP A 73 2.59 -5.69 -9.03
CA ASP A 73 4.03 -5.91 -9.12
C ASP A 73 4.65 -4.89 -10.09
N GLU A 74 5.72 -4.23 -9.67
CA GLU A 74 6.34 -3.11 -10.38
C GLU A 74 5.39 -1.91 -10.67
N GLY A 75 4.24 -1.83 -10.00
CA GLY A 75 3.30 -0.72 -10.07
C GLY A 75 3.34 0.19 -8.85
N ALA A 76 3.18 1.49 -9.06
CA ALA A 76 3.10 2.48 -7.98
C ALA A 76 1.66 2.69 -7.50
N GLY A 77 1.51 2.98 -6.21
CA GLY A 77 0.23 3.42 -5.65
C GLY A 77 0.22 4.93 -5.43
N LYS A 78 -0.47 5.69 -6.27
CA LYS A 78 -0.46 7.14 -6.26
C LYS A 78 -1.79 7.73 -5.81
N ASN A 79 -1.73 8.73 -4.91
CA ASN A 79 -2.91 9.44 -4.42
C ASN A 79 -3.97 8.47 -3.82
N ILE A 80 -3.53 7.65 -2.87
CA ILE A 80 -4.43 6.78 -2.09
C ILE A 80 -4.91 7.58 -0.87
N ARG A 81 -6.21 7.74 -0.72
CA ARG A 81 -6.83 8.48 0.39
C ARG A 81 -7.78 7.60 1.18
N ILE A 82 -7.56 7.54 2.49
CA ILE A 82 -8.43 6.84 3.44
C ILE A 82 -8.90 7.85 4.47
N THR A 83 -10.20 8.07 4.54
CA THR A 83 -10.74 9.20 5.31
C THR A 83 -12.11 8.89 5.92
N ASP A 84 -12.69 9.83 6.62
CA ASP A 84 -13.95 9.75 7.34
C ASP A 84 -13.90 8.71 8.48
N HIS A 85 -14.76 7.69 8.47
CA HIS A 85 -14.80 6.59 9.44
C HIS A 85 -14.47 5.25 8.76
N ALA A 86 -13.75 5.29 7.65
CA ALA A 86 -13.37 4.08 6.94
C ALA A 86 -12.54 3.16 7.85
N ASP A 87 -12.85 1.86 7.81
CA ASP A 87 -12.12 0.79 8.52
C ASP A 87 -11.43 -0.09 7.49
N VAL A 88 -10.11 0.00 7.41
CA VAL A 88 -9.32 -0.62 6.35
C VAL A 88 -8.28 -1.57 6.92
N THR A 89 -8.30 -2.81 6.43
CA THR A 89 -7.26 -3.79 6.66
C THR A 89 -6.60 -4.17 5.34
N ALA A 90 -5.29 -3.97 5.23
CA ALA A 90 -4.56 -4.19 3.98
C ALA A 90 -3.28 -5.02 4.21
N TYR A 91 -3.13 -6.07 3.42
CA TYR A 91 -1.97 -6.95 3.44
C TYR A 91 -1.25 -6.91 2.10
N GLY A 92 0.01 -6.57 2.10
CA GLY A 92 0.87 -6.68 0.92
C GLY A 92 1.09 -8.13 0.53
N GLY A 93 1.18 -8.38 -0.76
CA GLY A 93 1.73 -9.61 -1.29
C GLY A 93 3.24 -9.67 -1.11
N ASN A 94 3.87 -10.75 -1.53
CA ASN A 94 5.31 -10.91 -1.41
C ASN A 94 6.06 -9.71 -1.99
N ASP A 95 6.93 -9.08 -1.21
CA ASP A 95 7.63 -7.84 -1.58
C ASP A 95 6.75 -6.57 -1.73
N GLY A 96 5.43 -6.67 -1.58
CA GLY A 96 4.50 -5.55 -1.70
C GLY A 96 4.22 -4.82 -0.39
N ALA A 97 3.88 -3.55 -0.46
CA ALA A 97 3.38 -2.80 0.68
C ALA A 97 1.96 -3.22 1.06
N GLY A 98 1.58 -3.05 2.33
CA GLY A 98 0.18 -3.17 2.73
C GLY A 98 -0.67 -2.15 1.97
N ILE A 99 -0.28 -0.87 2.03
CA ILE A 99 -0.90 0.24 1.28
C ILE A 99 0.22 1.04 0.61
N GLY A 100 0.16 1.17 -0.72
CA GLY A 100 1.13 1.95 -1.49
C GLY A 100 1.67 1.26 -2.73
N GLY A 101 2.97 1.07 -2.82
CA GLY A 101 3.62 0.45 -3.97
C GLY A 101 3.60 -1.08 -3.93
N GLY A 102 3.54 -1.72 -5.09
CA GLY A 102 3.97 -3.10 -5.25
C GLY A 102 5.49 -3.21 -5.22
N ARG A 103 6.02 -4.39 -5.47
CA ARG A 103 7.47 -4.63 -5.54
C ARG A 103 8.14 -3.61 -6.47
N TYR A 104 9.30 -3.08 -6.08
CA TYR A 104 10.08 -2.06 -6.77
C TYR A 104 9.44 -0.67 -6.92
N CYS A 105 8.33 -0.37 -6.25
CA CYS A 105 7.65 0.90 -6.44
C CYS A 105 7.26 1.58 -5.13
N GLY A 106 7.23 2.91 -5.18
CA GLY A 106 6.79 3.78 -4.10
C GLY A 106 5.27 4.01 -4.09
N GLY A 107 4.82 4.80 -3.12
CA GLY A 107 3.42 5.13 -2.99
C GLY A 107 3.18 6.49 -2.36
N SER A 108 2.05 7.09 -2.66
CA SER A 108 1.56 8.26 -1.93
C SER A 108 0.22 7.97 -1.27
N VAL A 109 0.20 8.09 0.05
CA VAL A 109 -0.93 7.69 0.92
C VAL A 109 -1.27 8.81 1.88
N GLU A 110 -2.54 9.14 1.97
CA GLU A 110 -3.10 10.08 2.95
C GLU A 110 -4.15 9.36 3.79
N ILE A 111 -4.01 9.44 5.11
CA ILE A 111 -4.96 8.87 6.08
C ILE A 111 -5.38 9.99 7.02
N SER A 112 -6.67 10.26 7.09
CA SER A 112 -7.18 11.44 7.80
C SER A 112 -8.53 11.22 8.49
N LYS A 113 -8.99 12.23 9.20
CA LYS A 113 -10.23 12.27 9.97
C LYS A 113 -10.27 11.16 11.05
N ASN A 114 -11.29 10.31 11.06
CA ASN A 114 -11.45 9.23 12.04
C ASN A 114 -11.20 7.84 11.42
N ALA A 115 -10.48 7.77 10.32
CA ALA A 115 -10.20 6.51 9.65
C ALA A 115 -9.38 5.57 10.55
N THR A 116 -9.74 4.29 10.53
CA THR A 116 -8.99 3.22 11.19
C THR A 116 -8.30 2.37 10.14
N VAL A 117 -6.99 2.22 10.26
CA VAL A 117 -6.19 1.50 9.26
C VAL A 117 -5.27 0.50 9.94
N THR A 118 -5.33 -0.74 9.48
CA THR A 118 -4.34 -1.78 9.77
C THR A 118 -3.66 -2.19 8.47
N ALA A 119 -2.36 -1.98 8.37
CA ALA A 119 -1.61 -2.28 7.16
C ALA A 119 -0.33 -3.07 7.46
N ALA A 120 -0.12 -4.16 6.75
CA ALA A 120 1.08 -4.96 6.88
C ALA A 120 1.73 -5.21 5.51
N GLY A 121 3.01 -4.93 5.43
CA GLY A 121 3.83 -5.34 4.30
C GLY A 121 4.22 -6.82 4.38
N SER A 122 4.78 -7.35 3.33
CA SER A 122 5.26 -8.73 3.28
C SER A 122 6.63 -8.81 2.61
N ASN A 123 7.50 -9.67 3.14
CA ASN A 123 8.84 -10.03 2.61
C ASN A 123 9.69 -8.81 2.18
N GLY A 124 9.78 -7.79 3.01
CA GLY A 124 10.52 -6.56 2.72
C GLY A 124 9.65 -5.38 2.28
N GLY A 125 8.34 -5.56 2.13
CA GLY A 125 7.42 -4.46 1.91
C GLY A 125 7.14 -3.66 3.19
N ALA A 126 6.93 -2.36 3.05
CA ALA A 126 6.46 -1.51 4.14
C ALA A 126 4.99 -1.79 4.48
N GLY A 127 4.58 -1.53 5.72
CA GLY A 127 3.16 -1.54 6.07
C GLY A 127 2.39 -0.52 5.23
N ILE A 128 2.87 0.73 5.26
CA ILE A 128 2.34 1.84 4.44
C ILE A 128 3.52 2.52 3.76
N GLY A 129 3.55 2.50 2.42
CA GLY A 129 4.64 3.13 1.69
C GLY A 129 5.10 2.38 0.45
N SER A 130 6.38 2.01 0.38
CA SER A 130 6.90 1.28 -0.78
C SER A 130 6.97 -0.23 -0.57
N GLY A 131 6.91 -0.98 -1.66
CA GLY A 131 7.32 -2.38 -1.68
C GLY A 131 8.84 -2.51 -1.58
N SER A 132 9.35 -3.74 -1.54
CA SER A 132 10.80 -4.00 -1.47
C SER A 132 11.49 -3.79 -2.82
N GLN A 133 12.79 -3.51 -2.76
CA GLN A 133 13.64 -3.40 -3.95
C GLN A 133 14.81 -4.38 -3.85
N VAL A 134 14.56 -5.65 -4.13
CA VAL A 134 15.59 -6.71 -4.08
C VAL A 134 16.45 -6.81 -5.34
N SER A 135 16.17 -6.04 -6.39
CA SER A 135 16.92 -6.08 -7.65
C SER A 135 17.75 -4.83 -7.88
N ILE A 136 19.05 -5.00 -8.10
CA ILE A 136 19.97 -3.93 -8.51
C ILE A 136 19.68 -3.39 -9.93
N TRP A 137 18.85 -4.06 -10.70
CA TRP A 137 18.49 -3.70 -12.07
C TRP A 137 17.27 -2.78 -12.16
N SER A 138 16.49 -2.65 -11.10
CA SER A 138 15.37 -1.71 -11.09
C SER A 138 15.91 -0.26 -11.10
N ARG A 139 15.52 0.50 -12.13
CA ARG A 139 15.88 1.90 -12.30
C ARG A 139 14.74 2.86 -11.92
N LYS A 140 13.62 2.33 -11.46
CA LYS A 140 12.48 3.19 -11.06
C LYS A 140 12.84 3.96 -9.79
N GLU A 141 12.54 5.25 -9.78
CA GLU A 141 12.55 6.06 -8.56
C GLU A 141 11.32 5.69 -7.72
N HIS A 142 11.52 5.58 -6.42
CA HIS A 142 10.51 5.04 -5.51
C HIS A 142 10.12 6.09 -4.48
N ASP A 143 9.77 7.29 -4.94
CA ASP A 143 9.29 8.33 -4.03
C ASP A 143 8.09 7.82 -3.25
N THR A 144 8.19 7.96 -1.94
CA THR A 144 7.16 7.56 -1.01
C THR A 144 6.74 8.76 -0.17
N THR A 145 5.45 9.03 -0.16
CA THR A 145 4.87 10.08 0.66
C THR A 145 3.73 9.53 1.49
N VAL A 146 3.81 9.65 2.80
CA VAL A 146 2.75 9.24 3.71
C VAL A 146 2.36 10.42 4.59
N VAL A 147 1.07 10.73 4.62
CA VAL A 147 0.51 11.78 5.48
C VAL A 147 -0.56 11.16 6.38
N ILE A 148 -0.41 11.35 7.69
CA ILE A 148 -1.39 10.92 8.70
C ILE A 148 -1.78 12.16 9.50
N SER A 149 -3.08 12.42 9.60
CA SER A 149 -3.60 13.61 10.24
C SER A 149 -4.89 13.37 11.03
N ASP A 150 -5.36 14.42 11.67
CA ASP A 150 -6.61 14.49 12.41
C ASP A 150 -6.69 13.48 13.57
N LYS A 151 -7.70 12.61 13.57
CA LYS A 151 -7.92 11.57 14.58
C LYS A 151 -7.73 10.16 14.03
N ALA A 152 -7.01 10.02 12.94
CA ALA A 152 -6.77 8.71 12.33
C ALA A 152 -6.12 7.74 13.32
N ASN A 153 -6.56 6.49 13.30
CA ASN A 153 -6.00 5.41 14.12
C ASN A 153 -5.30 4.42 13.20
N VAL A 154 -3.98 4.39 13.24
CA VAL A 154 -3.15 3.65 12.28
C VAL A 154 -2.28 2.63 12.99
N THR A 155 -2.40 1.37 12.60
CA THR A 155 -1.43 0.31 12.92
C THR A 155 -0.74 -0.12 11.65
N ALA A 156 0.55 0.11 11.57
CA ALA A 156 1.37 -0.30 10.43
C ALA A 156 2.46 -1.27 10.87
N VAL A 157 2.68 -2.32 10.09
CA VAL A 157 3.69 -3.34 10.34
C VAL A 157 4.56 -3.48 9.09
N GLY A 158 5.83 -3.18 9.22
CA GLY A 158 6.85 -3.48 8.21
C GLY A 158 7.22 -4.96 8.28
N SER A 159 7.72 -5.50 7.19
CA SER A 159 8.21 -6.86 7.10
C SER A 159 9.70 -6.83 6.78
N TYR A 160 10.45 -7.81 7.17
CA TYR A 160 11.88 -8.05 6.89
C TYR A 160 12.66 -6.79 6.42
N GLU A 161 13.41 -6.16 7.31
CA GLU A 161 14.20 -4.93 7.05
C GLU A 161 13.41 -3.74 6.43
N ALA A 162 12.09 -3.76 6.47
CA ALA A 162 11.25 -2.69 5.96
C ALA A 162 10.67 -1.82 7.08
N ALA A 163 10.51 -0.54 6.80
CA ALA A 163 9.81 0.36 7.70
C ALA A 163 8.33 -0.04 7.85
N ALA A 164 7.74 0.21 9.01
CA ALA A 164 6.29 0.11 9.13
C ALA A 164 5.60 1.17 8.25
N ILE A 165 6.10 2.41 8.31
CA ILE A 165 5.62 3.53 7.51
C ILE A 165 6.83 4.15 6.81
N GLY A 166 6.88 4.05 5.49
CA GLY A 166 7.99 4.58 4.73
C GLY A 166 8.53 3.66 3.65
N SER A 167 9.83 3.36 3.70
CA SER A 167 10.50 2.58 2.68
C SER A 167 10.47 1.08 2.96
N GLY A 168 10.30 0.28 1.92
CA GLY A 168 10.57 -1.14 1.95
C GLY A 168 12.06 -1.46 1.90
N TYR A 169 12.40 -2.73 2.03
CA TYR A 169 13.76 -3.26 1.98
C TYR A 169 14.47 -2.90 0.67
N GLY A 170 15.72 -2.51 0.75
CA GLY A 170 16.56 -2.23 -0.41
C GLY A 170 16.21 -0.95 -1.18
N CYS A 171 15.19 -0.18 -0.77
CA CYS A 171 14.81 1.08 -1.42
C CYS A 171 15.83 2.19 -1.12
N THR A 172 16.94 2.20 -1.84
CA THR A 172 18.01 3.18 -1.69
C THR A 172 17.90 4.37 -2.65
N LYS A 173 16.98 4.30 -3.61
CA LYS A 173 16.69 5.35 -4.59
C LYS A 173 15.27 5.86 -4.37
N GLY A 174 15.10 7.15 -4.41
CA GLY A 174 13.82 7.80 -4.12
C GLY A 174 13.80 8.48 -2.74
N LYS A 175 12.92 9.44 -2.61
CA LYS A 175 12.73 10.22 -1.40
C LYS A 175 11.57 9.66 -0.60
N THR A 176 11.79 9.34 0.66
CA THR A 176 10.71 9.03 1.60
C THR A 176 10.37 10.25 2.43
N THR A 177 9.10 10.62 2.43
CA THR A 177 8.56 11.71 3.25
C THR A 177 7.40 11.17 4.06
N VAL A 178 7.51 11.20 5.38
CA VAL A 178 6.43 10.84 6.30
C VAL A 178 6.07 12.06 7.11
N THR A 179 4.79 12.42 7.12
CA THR A 179 4.26 13.56 7.88
C THR A 179 3.13 13.08 8.77
N ILE A 180 3.28 13.20 10.07
CA ILE A 180 2.26 12.84 11.06
C ILE A 180 1.92 14.11 11.83
N THR A 181 0.73 14.64 11.63
CA THR A 181 0.24 15.87 12.29
C THR A 181 -0.88 15.62 13.28
N GLY A 182 -1.31 14.38 13.44
CA GLY A 182 -2.37 14.00 14.37
C GLY A 182 -2.60 12.49 14.37
N GLY A 183 -3.61 12.08 15.15
CA GLY A 183 -4.01 10.68 15.23
C GLY A 183 -3.25 9.83 16.26
N THR A 184 -3.57 8.57 16.29
CA THR A 184 -2.87 7.54 17.06
C THR A 184 -2.16 6.61 16.09
N VAL A 185 -0.84 6.55 16.16
CA VAL A 185 -0.05 5.74 15.23
C VAL A 185 0.77 4.71 16.00
N LYS A 186 0.56 3.44 15.65
CA LYS A 186 1.38 2.32 16.09
C LYS A 186 2.16 1.81 14.89
N ALA A 187 3.45 2.11 14.86
CA ALA A 187 4.36 1.67 13.82
C ALA A 187 5.28 0.57 14.38
N ILE A 188 5.31 -0.59 13.73
CA ILE A 188 6.14 -1.73 14.10
C ILE A 188 7.05 -2.03 12.92
N GLY A 189 8.33 -1.67 13.01
CA GLY A 189 9.33 -2.01 12.00
C GLY A 189 9.50 -3.52 11.88
N GLY A 190 9.99 -3.97 10.74
CA GLY A 190 10.28 -5.38 10.50
C GLY A 190 11.45 -5.90 11.33
N GLU A 191 11.74 -7.18 11.19
CA GLU A 191 12.92 -7.81 11.80
C GLU A 191 14.22 -7.30 11.15
N TYR A 192 15.37 -7.53 11.80
CA TYR A 192 16.72 -7.22 11.28
C TYR A 192 17.00 -5.75 10.97
N SER A 193 16.96 -4.90 12.00
CA SER A 193 17.37 -3.48 11.93
C SER A 193 16.46 -2.54 11.13
N ALA A 194 15.22 -2.92 10.90
CA ALA A 194 14.25 -2.06 10.26
C ALA A 194 13.85 -0.85 11.13
N SER A 195 13.62 0.29 10.50
CA SER A 195 13.03 1.46 11.15
C SER A 195 11.51 1.28 11.31
N ALA A 196 10.92 1.86 12.35
CA ALA A 196 9.47 1.94 12.44
C ALA A 196 8.90 3.02 11.49
N ILE A 197 9.64 4.11 11.31
CA ILE A 197 9.31 5.27 10.45
C ILE A 197 10.59 5.75 9.80
#